data_ce6c3f333b9eb5fa2ade5382128314c9
#
_entry.id   ce6c3f333b9eb5fa2ade5382128314c9
#
_cell.length_a   1.000
_cell.length_b   1.000
_cell.length_c   1.000
_cell.angle_alpha   90.00
_cell.angle_beta   90.00
_cell.angle_gamma   90.00
#
_symmetry.space_group_name_H-M   'P 1'
#
loop_
_entity.id
_entity.type
_entity.pdbx_description
1 polymer ?
#
loop_
_entity_poly.entity_id
_entity_poly.type
_entity_poly.pdbx_seq_one_letter_code
_entity_poly.pdbx_strand_id
1 'polypeptide(L)'
;PGQKLSAHWWGGNLEGVKNYPVRLNVSNKLVYSPHEYGPGVYNSSWFSESTFPQNLYSRWETGFHYISSQGIAPIWIGEFGGRQVDNASKEGIWQRQLVDFIKQKSLTFTYWSWNPNSSDTGGILLDDWKTVYTAKQQLLNTLLSTTSTTPPSSPQLAVDTILLSEWDVGFCVNLRVSNQGSTPTKNWKLKFAANQSQIYQTWNANFVSQGSTYEATPVPDWAKVIQPGQSAEIGYCANKLGSNFRPSQFSFTLL
;
A
#
# COMPACT_ATOMS: atom_id res chain seq x y z
N PRO A 1 16.84 14.56 -33.29
CA PRO A 1 16.04 14.62 -34.50
C PRO A 1 14.96 13.54 -34.47
N GLY A 2 13.71 13.90 -34.67
CA GLY A 2 12.60 12.96 -34.75
C GLY A 2 11.89 12.62 -33.41
N GLN A 3 12.28 13.21 -32.30
CA GLN A 3 11.54 13.06 -31.05
C GLN A 3 10.22 13.86 -31.08
N LYS A 4 9.14 13.19 -30.68
CA LYS A 4 7.79 13.80 -30.64
C LYS A 4 7.51 14.59 -29.36
N LEU A 5 8.21 14.23 -28.26
CA LEU A 5 8.02 14.80 -26.93
C LEU A 5 9.23 15.61 -26.46
N SER A 6 9.82 16.46 -27.32
CA SER A 6 11.09 17.15 -27.06
C SER A 6 11.11 18.02 -25.79
N ALA A 7 9.96 18.46 -25.29
CA ALA A 7 9.82 19.31 -24.11
C ALA A 7 9.38 18.57 -22.84
N HIS A 8 9.47 17.25 -22.81
CA HIS A 8 9.09 16.46 -21.64
C HIS A 8 10.31 16.23 -20.74
N TRP A 9 10.33 16.89 -19.60
CA TRP A 9 11.45 16.96 -18.66
C TRP A 9 11.48 15.77 -17.67
N TRP A 10 12.46 15.76 -16.79
CA TRP A 10 12.69 14.77 -15.70
C TRP A 10 12.76 13.31 -16.16
N GLY A 11 13.12 13.06 -17.40
CA GLY A 11 13.22 11.71 -17.96
C GLY A 11 11.90 11.13 -18.49
N GLY A 12 10.82 11.92 -18.53
CA GLY A 12 9.56 11.51 -19.17
C GLY A 12 9.67 11.32 -20.70
N ASN A 13 10.75 11.80 -21.32
CA ASN A 13 11.05 11.53 -22.73
C ASN A 13 12.22 10.55 -22.88
N LEU A 14 11.88 9.27 -23.02
CA LEU A 14 12.81 8.18 -23.29
C LEU A 14 12.65 7.64 -24.73
N GLU A 15 12.09 8.40 -25.65
CA GLU A 15 11.89 7.99 -27.06
C GLU A 15 13.17 7.49 -27.73
N GLY A 16 14.32 8.02 -27.31
CA GLY A 16 15.63 7.64 -27.85
C GLY A 16 16.06 6.21 -27.56
N VAL A 17 15.48 5.57 -26.55
CA VAL A 17 15.83 4.18 -26.16
C VAL A 17 15.57 3.19 -27.28
N LYS A 18 14.55 3.42 -28.10
CA LYS A 18 14.24 2.56 -29.25
C LYS A 18 15.46 2.40 -30.21
N ASN A 19 16.19 3.47 -30.43
CA ASN A 19 17.32 3.48 -31.34
C ASN A 19 18.67 3.37 -30.64
N TYR A 20 18.74 3.82 -29.39
CA TYR A 20 19.97 3.92 -28.58
C TYR A 20 19.75 3.35 -27.18
N PRO A 21 19.40 2.06 -27.06
CA PRO A 21 19.19 1.46 -25.76
C PRO A 21 20.51 1.34 -24.97
N VAL A 22 20.43 1.52 -23.65
CA VAL A 22 21.54 1.21 -22.75
C VAL A 22 21.88 -0.28 -22.86
N ARG A 23 23.18 -0.61 -22.93
CA ARG A 23 23.67 -1.99 -22.94
C ARG A 23 24.54 -2.24 -21.71
N LEU A 24 24.26 -3.32 -21.00
CA LEU A 24 25.03 -3.80 -19.87
C LEU A 24 25.70 -5.13 -20.23
N ASN A 25 26.87 -5.38 -19.63
CA ASN A 25 27.58 -6.65 -19.80
C ASN A 25 26.83 -7.84 -19.18
N VAL A 26 25.93 -7.58 -18.20
CA VAL A 26 25.05 -8.58 -17.59
C VAL A 26 23.64 -8.35 -18.09
N SER A 27 23.07 -9.36 -18.75
CA SER A 27 21.71 -9.29 -19.29
C SER A 27 20.66 -9.19 -18.18
N ASN A 28 19.50 -8.60 -18.49
CA ASN A 28 18.33 -8.49 -17.60
C ASN A 28 18.60 -7.77 -16.26
N LYS A 29 19.53 -6.79 -16.26
CA LYS A 29 19.84 -5.96 -15.08
C LYS A 29 19.54 -4.48 -15.30
N LEU A 30 18.83 -4.12 -16.37
CA LEU A 30 18.46 -2.75 -16.70
C LEU A 30 16.99 -2.50 -16.42
N VAL A 31 16.70 -1.39 -15.76
CA VAL A 31 15.37 -0.79 -15.58
C VAL A 31 15.47 0.66 -16.02
N TYR A 32 14.49 1.16 -16.78
CA TYR A 32 14.40 2.59 -17.08
C TYR A 32 13.47 3.26 -16.07
N SER A 33 13.90 4.43 -15.59
CA SER A 33 13.23 5.16 -14.52
C SER A 33 12.82 6.57 -14.98
N PRO A 34 11.69 6.73 -15.68
CA PRO A 34 11.15 8.05 -15.98
C PRO A 34 10.59 8.70 -14.70
N HIS A 35 10.64 10.04 -14.67
CA HIS A 35 9.96 10.87 -13.68
C HIS A 35 8.84 11.65 -14.34
N GLU A 36 7.70 11.79 -13.65
CA GLU A 36 6.52 12.48 -14.16
C GLU A 36 6.02 13.53 -13.17
N TYR A 37 5.84 14.74 -13.69
CA TYR A 37 5.34 15.86 -12.89
C TYR A 37 4.24 16.64 -13.61
N GLY A 38 3.29 17.13 -12.81
CA GLY A 38 2.15 17.87 -13.27
C GLY A 38 2.38 19.38 -13.37
N PRO A 39 1.32 20.14 -13.71
CA PRO A 39 1.41 21.58 -13.91
C PRO A 39 1.78 22.38 -12.65
N GLY A 40 1.68 21.79 -11.46
CA GLY A 40 2.14 22.41 -10.21
C GLY A 40 3.66 22.50 -10.11
N VAL A 41 4.39 21.58 -10.76
CA VAL A 41 5.86 21.59 -10.86
C VAL A 41 6.30 22.37 -12.11
N TYR A 42 5.73 22.05 -13.25
CA TYR A 42 5.98 22.79 -14.50
C TYR A 42 4.78 22.74 -15.42
N ASN A 43 4.19 23.93 -15.67
CA ASN A 43 2.97 24.05 -16.47
C ASN A 43 3.28 24.00 -17.98
N SER A 44 3.49 22.80 -18.49
CA SER A 44 3.72 22.55 -19.90
C SER A 44 2.47 22.82 -20.75
N SER A 45 2.67 23.12 -22.05
CA SER A 45 1.59 23.49 -22.99
C SER A 45 0.49 22.44 -23.11
N TRP A 46 0.83 21.16 -23.04
CA TRP A 46 -0.14 20.07 -23.19
C TRP A 46 -1.18 19.99 -22.06
N PHE A 47 -0.95 20.59 -20.90
CA PHE A 47 -1.96 20.75 -19.85
C PHE A 47 -3.06 21.76 -20.20
N SER A 48 -2.87 22.49 -21.31
CA SER A 48 -3.84 23.47 -21.83
C SER A 48 -4.42 23.09 -23.20
N GLU A 49 -4.07 21.92 -23.73
CA GLU A 49 -4.68 21.38 -24.93
C GLU A 49 -6.15 21.01 -24.71
N SER A 50 -6.97 21.15 -25.74
CA SER A 50 -8.40 20.76 -25.67
C SER A 50 -8.61 19.26 -25.45
N THR A 51 -7.58 18.45 -25.69
CA THR A 51 -7.56 17.00 -25.49
C THR A 51 -7.13 16.59 -24.09
N PHE A 52 -6.76 17.53 -23.22
CA PHE A 52 -6.44 17.23 -21.82
C PHE A 52 -7.70 16.78 -21.05
N PRO A 53 -7.66 15.70 -20.25
CA PRO A 53 -6.50 14.91 -19.86
C PRO A 53 -6.23 13.66 -20.74
N GLN A 54 -7.01 13.40 -21.79
CA GLN A 54 -6.88 12.19 -22.64
C GLN A 54 -5.54 12.13 -23.38
N ASN A 55 -4.96 13.29 -23.73
CA ASN A 55 -3.64 13.39 -24.36
C ASN A 55 -2.49 12.83 -23.51
N LEU A 56 -2.65 12.70 -22.19
CA LEU A 56 -1.60 12.24 -21.27
C LEU A 56 -1.22 10.78 -21.55
N TYR A 57 -2.20 9.91 -21.81
CA TYR A 57 -1.93 8.50 -22.08
C TYR A 57 -1.05 8.29 -23.30
N SER A 58 -1.33 8.97 -24.39
CA SER A 58 -0.53 8.89 -25.60
C SER A 58 0.89 9.44 -25.41
N ARG A 59 1.04 10.45 -24.55
CA ARG A 59 2.34 11.01 -24.18
C ARG A 59 3.17 9.99 -23.39
N TRP A 60 2.60 9.33 -22.40
CA TRP A 60 3.29 8.30 -21.60
C TRP A 60 3.61 7.06 -22.41
N GLU A 61 2.71 6.63 -23.31
CA GLU A 61 2.99 5.53 -24.25
C GLU A 61 4.18 5.87 -25.16
N THR A 62 4.22 7.09 -25.73
CA THR A 62 5.30 7.55 -26.61
C THR A 62 6.59 7.83 -25.82
N GLY A 63 6.48 8.42 -24.65
CA GLY A 63 7.61 8.88 -23.86
C GLY A 63 8.43 7.73 -23.28
N PHE A 64 7.77 6.74 -22.69
CA PHE A 64 8.48 5.70 -21.94
C PHE A 64 7.80 4.32 -21.90
N HIS A 65 6.46 4.23 -21.88
CA HIS A 65 5.81 2.94 -21.65
C HIS A 65 6.06 1.93 -22.78
N TYR A 66 6.27 2.38 -24.01
CA TYR A 66 6.62 1.51 -25.13
C TYR A 66 7.85 0.62 -24.84
N ILE A 67 8.77 1.06 -23.97
CA ILE A 67 9.95 0.30 -23.57
C ILE A 67 9.54 -1.02 -22.89
N SER A 68 8.57 -0.94 -21.99
CA SER A 68 8.01 -2.10 -21.30
C SER A 68 7.08 -2.91 -22.21
N SER A 69 6.15 -2.26 -22.91
CA SER A 69 5.16 -2.93 -23.75
C SER A 69 5.79 -3.67 -24.95
N GLN A 70 6.98 -3.26 -25.42
CA GLN A 70 7.75 -3.94 -26.45
C GLN A 70 8.81 -4.92 -25.90
N GLY A 71 8.84 -5.13 -24.59
CA GLY A 71 9.77 -6.08 -23.96
C GLY A 71 11.24 -5.66 -23.97
N ILE A 72 11.54 -4.36 -24.15
CA ILE A 72 12.93 -3.86 -24.19
C ILE A 72 13.55 -3.91 -22.79
N ALA A 73 12.85 -3.40 -21.78
CA ALA A 73 13.23 -3.45 -20.37
C ALA A 73 12.02 -3.08 -19.49
N PRO A 74 12.04 -3.42 -18.18
CA PRO A 74 11.06 -2.93 -17.23
C PRO A 74 11.12 -1.40 -17.08
N ILE A 75 9.98 -0.81 -16.68
CA ILE A 75 9.83 0.59 -16.31
C ILE A 75 9.54 0.68 -14.81
N TRP A 76 10.20 1.61 -14.16
CA TRP A 76 9.92 2.06 -12.80
C TRP A 76 9.70 3.57 -12.84
N ILE A 77 8.50 4.03 -12.57
CA ILE A 77 8.26 5.47 -12.40
C ILE A 77 9.00 5.91 -11.13
N GLY A 78 10.19 6.48 -11.31
CA GLY A 78 11.14 6.76 -10.23
C GLY A 78 10.68 7.88 -9.32
N GLU A 79 9.95 8.86 -9.88
CA GLU A 79 9.31 9.92 -9.14
C GLU A 79 8.01 10.36 -9.81
N PHE A 80 6.99 10.63 -9.03
CA PHE A 80 5.84 11.45 -9.40
C PHE A 80 5.19 12.01 -8.14
N GLY A 81 4.59 13.18 -8.24
CA GLY A 81 3.91 13.81 -7.11
C GLY A 81 3.39 15.19 -7.44
N GLY A 82 2.57 15.73 -6.56
CA GLY A 82 1.97 17.06 -6.68
C GLY A 82 1.20 17.44 -5.42
N ARG A 83 0.95 18.72 -5.21
CA ARG A 83 0.18 19.20 -4.04
C ARG A 83 -1.30 18.88 -4.16
N GLN A 84 -1.87 18.98 -5.36
CA GLN A 84 -3.30 18.81 -5.59
C GLN A 84 -3.62 17.38 -5.99
N VAL A 85 -4.64 16.81 -5.34
CA VAL A 85 -5.17 15.47 -5.65
C VAL A 85 -6.70 15.48 -5.84
N ASP A 86 -7.27 16.66 -6.04
CA ASP A 86 -8.69 16.86 -6.29
C ASP A 86 -9.10 16.48 -7.73
N ASN A 87 -10.40 16.56 -8.04
CA ASN A 87 -10.94 16.26 -9.36
C ASN A 87 -11.17 17.50 -10.23
N ALA A 88 -10.77 18.69 -9.77
CA ALA A 88 -11.08 19.98 -10.42
C ALA A 88 -9.83 20.68 -10.95
N SER A 89 -8.73 20.69 -10.19
CA SER A 89 -7.47 21.27 -10.63
C SER A 89 -6.81 20.42 -11.70
N LYS A 90 -6.11 21.07 -12.63
CA LYS A 90 -5.35 20.37 -13.68
C LYS A 90 -4.29 19.42 -13.08
N GLU A 91 -3.66 19.81 -11.97
CA GLU A 91 -2.68 18.97 -11.28
C GLU A 91 -3.33 17.75 -10.63
N GLY A 92 -4.46 17.92 -9.94
CA GLY A 92 -5.18 16.80 -9.35
C GLY A 92 -5.70 15.82 -10.42
N ILE A 93 -6.24 16.33 -11.53
CA ILE A 93 -6.64 15.53 -12.68
C ILE A 93 -5.45 14.76 -13.27
N TRP A 94 -4.31 15.45 -13.53
CA TRP A 94 -3.11 14.81 -14.04
C TRP A 94 -2.64 13.67 -13.11
N GLN A 95 -2.55 13.95 -11.81
CA GLN A 95 -2.04 12.97 -10.84
C GLN A 95 -2.92 11.72 -10.76
N ARG A 96 -4.25 11.88 -10.81
CA ARG A 96 -5.20 10.75 -10.88
C ARG A 96 -5.06 9.96 -12.18
N GLN A 97 -4.91 10.61 -13.31
CA GLN A 97 -4.70 9.94 -14.59
C GLN A 97 -3.40 9.13 -14.61
N LEU A 98 -2.32 9.67 -14.00
CA LEU A 98 -1.05 8.94 -13.88
C LEU A 98 -1.17 7.71 -12.96
N VAL A 99 -1.86 7.87 -11.82
CA VAL A 99 -2.16 6.73 -10.92
C VAL A 99 -2.95 5.64 -11.65
N ASP A 100 -3.98 6.02 -12.40
CA ASP A 100 -4.76 5.06 -13.21
C ASP A 100 -3.91 4.38 -14.28
N PHE A 101 -3.02 5.12 -14.95
CA PHE A 101 -2.09 4.59 -15.93
C PHE A 101 -1.12 3.58 -15.30
N ILE A 102 -0.48 3.93 -14.18
CA ILE A 102 0.43 3.06 -13.42
C ILE A 102 -0.28 1.75 -13.06
N LYS A 103 -1.52 1.85 -12.56
CA LYS A 103 -2.36 0.71 -12.20
C LYS A 103 -2.70 -0.18 -13.40
N GLN A 104 -3.22 0.42 -14.48
CA GLN A 104 -3.62 -0.31 -15.70
C GLN A 104 -2.45 -1.02 -16.37
N LYS A 105 -1.27 -0.41 -16.33
CA LYS A 105 -0.05 -0.95 -16.95
C LYS A 105 0.79 -1.80 -16.00
N SER A 106 0.35 -1.95 -14.74
CA SER A 106 1.06 -2.69 -13.68
C SER A 106 2.52 -2.24 -13.53
N LEU A 107 2.74 -0.92 -13.56
CA LEU A 107 4.08 -0.34 -13.44
C LEU A 107 4.51 -0.26 -11.98
N THR A 108 5.81 -0.40 -11.74
CA THR A 108 6.43 -0.13 -10.45
C THR A 108 6.65 1.37 -10.29
N PHE A 109 6.55 1.89 -9.06
CA PHE A 109 6.66 3.31 -8.80
C PHE A 109 7.30 3.63 -7.45
N THR A 110 7.77 4.88 -7.32
CA THR A 110 8.02 5.61 -6.07
C THR A 110 7.32 6.96 -6.13
N TYR A 111 6.84 7.42 -4.97
CA TYR A 111 6.16 8.71 -4.86
C TYR A 111 7.09 9.78 -4.32
N TRP A 112 7.08 10.95 -4.94
CA TRP A 112 7.81 12.12 -4.48
C TRP A 112 6.86 13.11 -3.81
N SER A 113 6.90 13.21 -2.44
CA SER A 113 7.78 12.48 -1.53
C SER A 113 7.06 12.22 -0.20
N TRP A 114 7.73 11.58 0.75
CA TRP A 114 7.19 11.43 2.10
C TRP A 114 7.15 12.77 2.83
N ASN A 115 8.27 13.50 2.81
CA ASN A 115 8.45 14.79 3.50
C ASN A 115 7.76 15.94 2.78
N PRO A 116 7.25 16.96 3.50
CA PRO A 116 6.51 18.08 2.90
C PRO A 116 7.42 19.23 2.39
N ASN A 117 8.73 19.15 2.53
CA ASN A 117 9.67 20.25 2.23
C ASN A 117 9.87 20.55 0.74
N SER A 118 9.24 19.84 -0.17
CA SER A 118 9.17 20.22 -1.58
C SER A 118 8.05 21.27 -1.78
N SER A 119 8.42 22.48 -2.16
CA SER A 119 7.49 23.61 -2.26
C SER A 119 6.41 23.40 -3.34
N ASP A 120 6.75 22.68 -4.39
CA ASP A 120 5.89 22.43 -5.57
C ASP A 120 5.05 21.13 -5.42
N THR A 121 5.61 20.07 -4.87
CA THR A 121 4.88 18.80 -4.72
C THR A 121 4.28 18.60 -3.33
N GLY A 122 4.85 19.23 -2.31
CA GLY A 122 4.59 18.84 -0.92
C GLY A 122 4.97 17.38 -0.66
N GLY A 123 4.47 16.81 0.43
CA GLY A 123 4.70 15.42 0.81
C GLY A 123 3.41 14.62 0.96
N ILE A 124 3.57 13.35 1.35
CA ILE A 124 2.49 12.55 1.95
C ILE A 124 2.16 13.13 3.33
N LEU A 125 3.16 13.64 4.05
CA LEU A 125 2.92 14.46 5.25
C LEU A 125 2.54 15.89 4.87
N LEU A 126 1.69 16.51 5.70
CA LEU A 126 1.41 17.93 5.65
C LEU A 126 2.60 18.74 6.16
N ASP A 127 2.57 20.06 5.99
CA ASP A 127 3.65 21.00 6.34
C ASP A 127 3.99 21.01 7.84
N ASP A 128 3.19 20.36 8.71
CA ASP A 128 3.50 20.11 10.12
C ASP A 128 4.45 18.92 10.36
N TRP A 129 4.84 18.19 9.30
CA TRP A 129 5.74 17.02 9.32
C TRP A 129 5.23 15.82 10.14
N LYS A 130 3.97 15.78 10.48
CA LYS A 130 3.35 14.76 11.35
C LYS A 130 2.05 14.23 10.77
N THR A 131 1.20 15.12 10.29
CA THR A 131 -0.14 14.77 9.82
C THR A 131 -0.07 14.20 8.41
N VAL A 132 -0.65 13.03 8.21
CA VAL A 132 -0.77 12.43 6.87
C VAL A 132 -1.84 13.18 6.07
N TYR A 133 -1.51 13.59 4.85
CA TYR A 133 -2.48 14.13 3.90
C TYR A 133 -3.39 13.01 3.39
N THR A 134 -4.52 12.83 4.03
CA THR A 134 -5.42 11.69 3.84
C THR A 134 -5.85 11.50 2.39
N ALA A 135 -6.18 12.59 1.67
CA ALA A 135 -6.63 12.49 0.28
C ALA A 135 -5.52 11.95 -0.64
N LYS A 136 -4.26 12.37 -0.42
CA LYS A 136 -3.11 11.89 -1.16
C LYS A 136 -2.82 10.42 -0.85
N GLN A 137 -2.85 10.05 0.43
CA GLN A 137 -2.69 8.66 0.86
C GLN A 137 -3.77 7.75 0.27
N GLN A 138 -5.03 8.20 0.24
CA GLN A 138 -6.13 7.44 -0.36
C GLN A 138 -5.93 7.22 -1.86
N LEU A 139 -5.46 8.24 -2.60
CA LEU A 139 -5.13 8.07 -4.02
C LEU A 139 -4.04 7.02 -4.22
N LEU A 140 -2.96 7.09 -3.45
CA LEU A 140 -1.85 6.14 -3.54
C LEU A 140 -2.23 4.72 -3.10
N ASN A 141 -3.12 4.57 -2.13
CA ASN A 141 -3.61 3.27 -1.70
C ASN A 141 -4.26 2.47 -2.84
N THR A 142 -4.77 3.13 -3.87
CA THR A 142 -5.30 2.44 -5.07
C THR A 142 -4.22 1.68 -5.85
N LEU A 143 -2.96 2.07 -5.72
CA LEU A 143 -1.79 1.41 -6.32
C LEU A 143 -1.19 0.33 -5.39
N LEU A 144 -1.30 0.51 -4.07
CA LEU A 144 -0.71 -0.38 -3.08
C LEU A 144 -1.57 -1.63 -2.84
N SER A 145 -2.83 -1.58 -3.24
CA SER A 145 -3.73 -2.74 -3.15
C SER A 145 -3.38 -3.77 -4.22
N THR A 146 -2.44 -4.65 -3.91
CA THR A 146 -2.05 -5.79 -4.79
C THR A 146 -2.99 -6.99 -4.67
N THR A 147 -4.17 -6.80 -4.12
CA THR A 147 -5.19 -7.85 -4.05
C THR A 147 -6.28 -7.61 -5.08
N SER A 148 -6.60 -8.68 -5.78
CA SER A 148 -7.74 -8.86 -6.69
C SER A 148 -8.84 -7.80 -6.53
N THR A 149 -9.20 -7.13 -7.59
CA THR A 149 -10.19 -6.04 -7.69
C THR A 149 -11.64 -6.43 -7.38
N THR A 150 -11.85 -7.57 -6.77
CA THR A 150 -13.12 -7.92 -6.13
C THR A 150 -12.80 -8.06 -4.63
N PRO A 151 -13.34 -7.21 -3.74
CA PRO A 151 -13.28 -7.51 -2.31
C PRO A 151 -13.80 -8.93 -2.14
N PRO A 152 -13.13 -9.79 -1.37
CA PRO A 152 -13.65 -11.13 -1.13
C PRO A 152 -15.08 -11.00 -0.62
N SER A 153 -16.00 -11.72 -1.24
CA SER A 153 -17.44 -11.71 -0.89
C SER A 153 -17.73 -12.27 0.51
N SER A 154 -16.71 -12.52 1.28
CA SER A 154 -16.74 -13.09 2.64
C SER A 154 -15.82 -12.27 3.57
N PRO A 155 -16.02 -12.34 4.90
CA PRO A 155 -15.09 -11.77 5.87
C PRO A 155 -13.68 -12.36 5.67
N GLN A 156 -12.67 -11.50 5.69
CA GLN A 156 -11.27 -11.91 5.66
C GLN A 156 -10.56 -11.31 6.88
N LEU A 157 -10.12 -12.17 7.79
CA LEU A 157 -9.53 -11.75 9.04
C LEU A 157 -8.01 -11.78 9.00
N ALA A 158 -7.40 -10.75 9.56
CA ALA A 158 -5.98 -10.64 9.85
C ALA A 158 -5.78 -10.32 11.33
N VAL A 159 -4.60 -10.64 11.88
CA VAL A 159 -4.28 -10.36 13.28
C VAL A 159 -2.91 -9.71 13.41
N ASP A 160 -2.86 -8.66 14.22
CA ASP A 160 -1.65 -8.01 14.68
C ASP A 160 -1.47 -8.24 16.18
N THR A 161 -0.22 -8.53 16.60
CA THR A 161 0.13 -8.71 18.00
C THR A 161 0.68 -7.40 18.56
N ILE A 162 0.01 -6.83 19.56
CA ILE A 162 0.38 -5.60 20.25
C ILE A 162 0.87 -5.94 21.64
N LEU A 163 2.15 -5.73 21.93
CA LEU A 163 2.70 -5.89 23.26
C LEU A 163 2.19 -4.77 24.16
N LEU A 164 1.52 -5.13 25.25
CA LEU A 164 1.05 -4.17 26.26
C LEU A 164 2.09 -3.97 27.37
N SER A 165 2.68 -5.06 27.86
CA SER A 165 3.71 -5.05 28.89
C SER A 165 4.54 -6.32 28.84
N GLU A 166 5.77 -6.22 29.35
CA GLU A 166 6.69 -7.36 29.45
C GLU A 166 7.54 -7.19 30.71
N TRP A 167 7.78 -8.28 31.43
CA TRP A 167 8.64 -8.39 32.58
C TRP A 167 9.40 -9.73 32.55
N ASP A 168 10.29 -9.97 33.50
CA ASP A 168 11.21 -11.12 33.47
C ASP A 168 10.51 -12.46 33.24
N VAL A 169 9.41 -12.72 33.95
CA VAL A 169 8.71 -14.03 33.94
C VAL A 169 7.38 -14.00 33.18
N GLY A 170 6.96 -12.89 32.57
CA GLY A 170 5.67 -12.80 31.92
C GLY A 170 5.52 -11.65 30.92
N PHE A 171 4.36 -11.61 30.27
CA PHE A 171 3.99 -10.55 29.32
C PHE A 171 2.48 -10.50 29.14
N CYS A 172 1.99 -9.35 28.65
CA CYS A 172 0.61 -9.18 28.21
C CYS A 172 0.56 -8.65 26.77
N VAL A 173 -0.38 -9.17 25.98
CA VAL A 173 -0.58 -8.77 24.59
C VAL A 173 -2.05 -8.57 24.26
N ASN A 174 -2.31 -7.61 23.36
CA ASN A 174 -3.54 -7.58 22.56
C ASN A 174 -3.29 -8.27 21.22
N LEU A 175 -4.28 -9.04 20.78
CA LEU A 175 -4.43 -9.57 19.45
C LEU A 175 -5.51 -8.72 18.77
N ARG A 176 -5.10 -7.77 17.92
CA ARG A 176 -6.00 -6.93 17.14
C ARG A 176 -6.41 -7.67 15.90
N VAL A 177 -7.67 -8.10 15.83
CA VAL A 177 -8.25 -8.81 14.69
C VAL A 177 -8.98 -7.81 13.81
N SER A 178 -8.57 -7.68 12.55
CA SER A 178 -9.14 -6.76 11.56
C SER A 178 -9.86 -7.52 10.46
N ASN A 179 -11.01 -7.00 10.01
CA ASN A 179 -11.73 -7.52 8.87
C ASN A 179 -11.33 -6.77 7.59
N GLN A 180 -10.52 -7.41 6.76
CA GLN A 180 -10.06 -6.90 5.46
C GLN A 180 -11.02 -7.27 4.31
N GLY A 181 -12.07 -8.06 4.59
CA GLY A 181 -13.08 -8.45 3.63
C GLY A 181 -14.15 -7.37 3.41
N SER A 182 -15.13 -7.66 2.58
CA SER A 182 -16.21 -6.74 2.22
C SER A 182 -17.53 -6.96 2.97
N THR A 183 -17.63 -8.02 3.77
CA THR A 183 -18.83 -8.32 4.57
C THR A 183 -18.48 -8.41 6.05
N PRO A 184 -19.41 -8.07 6.97
CA PRO A 184 -19.18 -8.21 8.40
C PRO A 184 -18.98 -9.68 8.79
N THR A 185 -18.20 -9.91 9.84
CA THR A 185 -18.22 -11.22 10.52
C THR A 185 -19.56 -11.40 11.25
N LYS A 186 -19.95 -12.65 11.46
CA LYS A 186 -21.05 -12.99 12.41
C LYS A 186 -20.46 -13.42 13.75
N ASN A 187 -19.46 -14.27 13.68
CA ASN A 187 -18.61 -14.70 14.77
C ASN A 187 -17.35 -15.36 14.18
N TRP A 188 -16.33 -15.56 15.00
CA TRP A 188 -15.06 -16.13 14.53
C TRP A 188 -14.27 -16.80 15.67
N LYS A 189 -13.33 -17.63 15.30
CA LYS A 189 -12.34 -18.23 16.17
C LYS A 189 -10.95 -17.93 15.63
N LEU A 190 -10.03 -17.63 16.54
CA LEU A 190 -8.60 -17.48 16.25
C LEU A 190 -7.85 -18.63 16.90
N LYS A 191 -7.15 -19.43 16.10
CA LYS A 191 -6.21 -20.44 16.58
C LYS A 191 -4.77 -19.94 16.41
N PHE A 192 -3.93 -20.14 17.43
CA PHE A 192 -2.53 -19.75 17.40
C PHE A 192 -1.65 -20.64 18.29
N ALA A 193 -0.35 -20.70 17.99
CA ALA A 193 0.64 -21.36 18.85
C ALA A 193 1.04 -20.37 19.96
N ALA A 194 0.92 -20.82 21.22
CA ALA A 194 1.38 -20.05 22.38
C ALA A 194 2.90 -20.20 22.60
N ASN A 195 3.52 -21.15 21.91
CA ASN A 195 4.94 -21.46 22.02
C ASN A 195 5.36 -21.76 23.48
N GLN A 196 6.46 -21.16 23.94
CA GLN A 196 6.94 -21.31 25.33
C GLN A 196 6.28 -20.30 26.25
N SER A 197 4.93 -20.29 26.30
CA SER A 197 4.16 -19.44 27.21
C SER A 197 2.95 -20.18 27.76
N GLN A 198 2.50 -19.76 28.96
CA GLN A 198 1.31 -20.29 29.61
C GLN A 198 0.37 -19.13 29.94
N ILE A 199 -0.80 -19.10 29.30
CA ILE A 199 -1.82 -18.07 29.49
C ILE A 199 -2.48 -18.28 30.85
N TYR A 200 -2.60 -17.21 31.65
CA TYR A 200 -3.25 -17.24 32.97
C TYR A 200 -4.36 -16.19 33.13
N GLN A 201 -4.41 -15.17 32.30
CA GLN A 201 -5.44 -14.13 32.31
C GLN A 201 -5.84 -13.78 30.89
N THR A 202 -7.12 -13.56 30.63
CA THR A 202 -7.66 -13.26 29.30
C THR A 202 -8.73 -12.17 29.38
N TRP A 203 -8.96 -11.46 28.26
CA TRP A 203 -10.05 -10.48 28.13
C TRP A 203 -10.64 -10.48 26.72
N ASN A 204 -11.93 -10.14 26.65
CA ASN A 204 -12.76 -10.02 25.46
C ASN A 204 -12.94 -11.33 24.66
N ALA A 205 -12.32 -12.44 25.05
CA ALA A 205 -12.50 -13.75 24.43
C ALA A 205 -12.34 -14.88 25.44
N ASN A 206 -12.94 -16.02 25.14
CA ASN A 206 -12.69 -17.26 25.81
C ASN A 206 -11.53 -17.98 25.11
N PHE A 207 -10.47 -18.31 25.86
CA PHE A 207 -9.27 -18.99 25.38
C PHE A 207 -9.27 -20.44 25.89
N VAL A 208 -9.26 -21.38 24.95
CA VAL A 208 -9.23 -22.81 25.24
C VAL A 208 -7.89 -23.39 24.79
N SER A 209 -7.15 -23.99 25.73
CA SER A 209 -5.88 -24.67 25.42
C SER A 209 -6.13 -25.98 24.67
N GLN A 210 -5.36 -26.21 23.63
CA GLN A 210 -5.36 -27.44 22.83
C GLN A 210 -3.91 -27.93 22.64
N GLY A 211 -3.29 -28.36 23.75
CA GLY A 211 -1.87 -28.76 23.76
C GLY A 211 -0.95 -27.54 23.62
N SER A 212 -0.20 -27.48 22.52
CA SER A 212 0.71 -26.35 22.23
C SER A 212 0.04 -25.12 21.59
N THR A 213 -1.26 -25.21 21.30
CA THR A 213 -2.05 -24.14 20.67
C THR A 213 -3.18 -23.67 21.57
N TYR A 214 -3.68 -22.45 21.32
CA TYR A 214 -4.91 -21.93 21.92
C TYR A 214 -5.91 -21.59 20.82
N GLU A 215 -7.19 -21.78 21.16
CA GLU A 215 -8.31 -21.30 20.38
C GLU A 215 -9.03 -20.21 21.16
N ALA A 216 -9.12 -18.99 20.59
CA ALA A 216 -9.79 -17.85 21.19
C ALA A 216 -11.10 -17.56 20.44
N THR A 217 -12.21 -17.47 21.18
CA THR A 217 -13.54 -17.13 20.65
C THR A 217 -14.00 -15.84 21.33
N PRO A 218 -14.36 -14.76 20.60
CA PRO A 218 -14.79 -13.51 21.21
C PRO A 218 -16.08 -13.69 22.01
N VAL A 219 -16.16 -13.03 23.17
CA VAL A 219 -17.33 -13.09 24.05
C VAL A 219 -18.26 -11.88 23.81
N PRO A 220 -17.79 -10.61 23.80
CA PRO A 220 -18.66 -9.46 23.58
C PRO A 220 -19.19 -9.40 22.14
N ASP A 221 -20.44 -8.98 21.96
CA ASP A 221 -21.06 -8.91 20.62
C ASP A 221 -20.33 -7.94 19.70
N TRP A 222 -19.78 -6.84 20.21
CA TRP A 222 -18.97 -5.90 19.43
C TRP A 222 -17.66 -6.53 18.91
N ALA A 223 -17.14 -7.56 19.57
CA ALA A 223 -15.95 -8.26 19.13
C ALA A 223 -16.26 -9.42 18.17
N LYS A 224 -17.48 -9.98 18.21
CA LYS A 224 -17.94 -11.02 17.27
C LYS A 224 -18.18 -10.47 15.88
N VAL A 225 -18.81 -9.27 15.80
CA VAL A 225 -19.21 -8.63 14.56
C VAL A 225 -18.21 -7.53 14.22
N ILE A 226 -17.25 -7.85 13.36
CA ILE A 226 -16.27 -6.87 12.86
C ILE A 226 -16.72 -6.42 11.48
N GLN A 227 -17.06 -5.13 11.35
CA GLN A 227 -17.43 -4.53 10.07
C GLN A 227 -16.22 -4.48 9.12
N PRO A 228 -16.41 -4.44 7.79
CA PRO A 228 -15.35 -4.22 6.83
C PRO A 228 -14.48 -3.01 7.19
N GLY A 229 -13.16 -3.20 7.21
CA GLY A 229 -12.19 -2.16 7.59
C GLY A 229 -12.11 -1.84 9.08
N GLN A 230 -12.91 -2.50 9.95
CA GLN A 230 -12.86 -2.34 11.40
C GLN A 230 -12.06 -3.46 12.07
N SER A 231 -11.75 -3.28 13.34
CA SER A 231 -11.03 -4.26 14.14
C SER A 231 -11.65 -4.44 15.55
N ALA A 232 -11.40 -5.61 16.13
CA ALA A 232 -11.68 -5.91 17.52
C ALA A 232 -10.39 -6.36 18.22
N GLU A 233 -10.28 -6.06 19.52
CA GLU A 233 -9.12 -6.47 20.32
C GLU A 233 -9.55 -7.47 21.38
N ILE A 234 -8.88 -8.63 21.36
CA ILE A 234 -8.89 -9.63 22.42
C ILE A 234 -7.48 -9.72 22.99
N GLY A 235 -7.30 -10.26 24.17
CA GLY A 235 -5.95 -10.32 24.69
C GLY A 235 -5.75 -11.25 25.86
N TYR A 236 -4.49 -11.37 26.27
CA TYR A 236 -4.12 -12.24 27.39
C TYR A 236 -2.80 -11.79 28.04
N CYS A 237 -2.62 -12.24 29.30
CA CYS A 237 -1.32 -12.27 29.97
C CYS A 237 -0.87 -13.72 30.13
N ALA A 238 0.44 -13.95 30.00
CA ALA A 238 1.04 -15.28 30.07
C ALA A 238 2.38 -15.27 30.81
N ASN A 239 2.69 -16.38 31.47
CA ASN A 239 4.02 -16.67 31.98
C ASN A 239 4.94 -17.11 30.83
N LYS A 240 6.19 -16.65 30.83
CA LYS A 240 7.24 -17.13 29.95
C LYS A 240 7.77 -18.47 30.46
N LEU A 241 7.82 -19.47 29.60
CA LEU A 241 8.38 -20.80 29.88
C LEU A 241 9.71 -21.02 29.14
N GLY A 242 10.19 -20.02 28.40
CA GLY A 242 11.42 -20.04 27.63
C GLY A 242 11.58 -18.78 26.78
N SER A 243 12.58 -18.74 25.93
CA SER A 243 12.90 -17.57 25.10
C SER A 243 11.93 -17.34 23.93
N ASN A 244 11.33 -18.41 23.40
CA ASN A 244 10.36 -18.35 22.30
C ASN A 244 8.92 -18.33 22.87
N PHE A 245 8.49 -17.23 23.46
CA PHE A 245 7.20 -17.11 24.16
C PHE A 245 6.13 -16.31 23.39
N ARG A 246 6.49 -15.65 22.30
CA ARG A 246 5.54 -14.84 21.53
C ARG A 246 4.57 -15.71 20.74
N PRO A 247 3.28 -15.31 20.62
CA PRO A 247 2.31 -16.05 19.82
C PRO A 247 2.70 -16.02 18.33
N SER A 248 2.37 -17.12 17.64
CA SER A 248 2.64 -17.30 16.21
C SER A 248 1.67 -18.27 15.55
N GLN A 249 1.79 -18.47 14.22
CA GLN A 249 0.99 -19.44 13.46
C GLN A 249 -0.52 -19.22 13.58
N PHE A 250 -0.95 -18.00 13.30
CA PHE A 250 -2.34 -17.59 13.39
C PHE A 250 -3.20 -18.17 12.25
N SER A 251 -4.38 -18.67 12.60
CA SER A 251 -5.40 -19.09 11.64
C SER A 251 -6.80 -18.77 12.15
N PHE A 252 -7.74 -18.51 11.23
CA PHE A 252 -9.10 -18.15 11.56
C PHE A 252 -10.11 -19.18 11.06
N THR A 253 -11.20 -19.34 11.82
CA THR A 253 -12.43 -20.03 11.40
C THR A 253 -13.58 -19.07 11.56
N LEU A 254 -14.34 -18.81 10.50
CA LEU A 254 -15.60 -18.05 10.52
C LEU A 254 -16.72 -18.98 11.00
N LEU A 255 -17.62 -18.49 11.85
CA LEU A 255 -18.74 -19.23 12.46
C LEU A 255 -20.09 -18.67 12.02
#